data_5548a42de323e8806e9e939cc1bfa3ae
#
_entry.id   5548a42de323e8806e9e939cc1bfa3ae
#
_cell.length_a   1.000
_cell.length_b   1.000
_cell.length_c   1.000
_cell.angle_alpha   90.00
_cell.angle_beta   90.00
_cell.angle_gamma   90.00
#
_symmetry.space_group_name_H-M   'P 1'
#
loop_
_entity.id
_entity.type
_entity.pdbx_description
1 polymer ?
#
loop_
_entity_poly.entity_id
_entity_poly.type
_entity_poly.pdbx_seq_one_letter_code
_entity_poly.pdbx_strand_id
1 'polypeptide(L)'
;MSTFKIKKGDTVKVIAGKDKDKEGKVISVDRKNNKVVVEGINMITKHEKPSAANQNGGIVQKEAAIDASNVMYVHKGKPTRIGFKFENDKKVRFAKSTGDIID
;
A
#
# COMPACT_ATOMS: atom_id res chain seq x y z
N MET A 1 17.81 -3.17 9.70
CA MET A 1 16.46 -3.27 10.25
C MET A 1 15.50 -2.44 9.42
N SER A 2 14.37 -3.00 9.05
CA SER A 2 13.43 -2.30 8.17
C SER A 2 12.64 -1.24 8.92
N THR A 3 12.60 -0.03 8.35
CA THR A 3 11.75 1.06 8.85
C THR A 3 10.55 1.28 7.95
N PHE A 4 10.08 0.20 7.32
CA PHE A 4 8.97 0.28 6.38
C PHE A 4 7.70 0.73 7.12
N LYS A 5 7.14 1.84 6.65
CA LYS A 5 6.10 2.56 7.40
C LYS A 5 4.69 2.14 7.04
N ILE A 6 4.49 1.47 5.91
CA ILE A 6 3.18 1.06 5.43
C ILE A 6 2.96 -0.41 5.78
N LYS A 7 1.77 -0.74 6.23
CA LYS A 7 1.38 -2.11 6.57
C LYS A 7 0.15 -2.54 5.79
N LYS A 8 0.00 -3.86 5.63
CA LYS A 8 -1.20 -4.45 5.05
C LYS A 8 -2.44 -3.96 5.81
N GLY A 9 -3.46 -3.57 5.07
CA GLY A 9 -4.69 -3.06 5.66
C GLY A 9 -4.74 -1.55 5.85
N ASP A 10 -3.60 -0.87 5.67
CA ASP A 10 -3.58 0.59 5.75
C ASP A 10 -4.34 1.20 4.57
N THR A 11 -4.99 2.33 4.81
CA THR A 11 -5.53 3.14 3.73
C THR A 11 -4.47 4.14 3.31
N VAL A 12 -4.16 4.17 2.02
CA VAL A 12 -3.14 5.07 1.47
C VAL A 12 -3.67 5.84 0.29
N LYS A 13 -3.04 6.98 0.00
CA LYS A 13 -3.34 7.81 -1.16
C LYS A 13 -2.12 7.84 -2.07
N VAL A 14 -2.35 7.66 -3.37
CA VAL A 14 -1.27 7.75 -4.36
C VAL A 14 -0.93 9.21 -4.60
N ILE A 15 0.34 9.55 -4.45
CA ILE A 15 0.79 10.94 -4.55
C ILE A 15 1.55 11.25 -5.84
N ALA A 16 1.83 10.23 -6.65
CA ALA A 16 2.55 10.40 -7.91
C ALA A 16 2.15 9.31 -8.90
N GLY A 17 2.29 9.60 -10.18
CA GLY A 17 2.03 8.64 -11.25
C GLY A 17 0.62 8.74 -11.81
N LYS A 18 0.24 7.75 -12.62
CA LYS A 18 -1.05 7.77 -13.34
C LYS A 18 -2.26 7.72 -12.42
N ASP A 19 -2.12 7.15 -11.23
CA ASP A 19 -3.21 7.01 -10.27
C ASP A 19 -3.18 8.05 -9.17
N LYS A 20 -2.46 9.14 -9.40
CA LYS A 20 -2.37 10.24 -8.43
C LYS A 20 -3.74 10.65 -7.91
N ASP A 21 -3.83 10.86 -6.60
CA ASP A 21 -5.02 11.27 -5.86
C ASP A 21 -6.05 10.17 -5.63
N LYS A 22 -5.78 8.95 -6.06
CA LYS A 22 -6.62 7.81 -5.74
C LYS A 22 -6.24 7.22 -4.39
N GLU A 23 -7.23 6.71 -3.68
CA GLU A 23 -7.04 6.06 -2.38
C GLU A 23 -7.43 4.60 -2.44
N GLY A 24 -6.82 3.80 -1.60
CA GLY A 24 -7.16 2.38 -1.51
C GLY A 24 -6.50 1.73 -0.31
N LYS A 25 -6.89 0.50 -0.05
CA LYS A 25 -6.30 -0.30 1.02
C LYS A 25 -5.10 -1.08 0.50
N VAL A 26 -4.07 -1.15 1.33
CA VAL A 26 -2.89 -1.96 1.03
C VAL A 26 -3.25 -3.44 1.16
N ILE A 27 -3.10 -4.17 0.05
CA ILE A 27 -3.38 -5.61 -0.01
C ILE A 27 -2.17 -6.40 0.46
N SER A 28 -0.97 -5.99 0.04
CA SER A 28 0.26 -6.66 0.43
C SER A 28 1.42 -5.68 0.41
N VAL A 29 2.49 -6.07 1.08
CA VAL A 29 3.69 -5.24 1.24
C VAL A 29 4.90 -6.08 0.91
N ASP A 30 5.77 -5.56 0.04
CA ASP A 30 7.06 -6.15 -0.27
C ASP A 30 8.15 -5.25 0.30
N ARG A 31 8.55 -5.54 1.51
CA ARG A 31 9.55 -4.73 2.23
C ARG A 31 10.92 -4.79 1.58
N LYS A 32 11.25 -5.93 1.00
CA LYS A 32 12.56 -6.13 0.38
C LYS A 32 12.76 -5.19 -0.81
N ASN A 33 11.72 -5.01 -1.62
CA ASN A 33 11.78 -4.20 -2.83
C ASN A 33 11.15 -2.81 -2.64
N ASN A 34 10.72 -2.48 -1.43
CA ASN A 34 10.08 -1.20 -1.11
C ASN A 34 8.85 -0.93 -1.97
N LYS A 35 8.00 -1.96 -2.12
CA LYS A 35 6.81 -1.88 -2.94
C LYS A 35 5.57 -2.29 -2.18
N VAL A 36 4.43 -1.77 -2.62
CA VAL A 36 3.14 -2.11 -2.03
C VAL A 36 2.13 -2.38 -3.15
N VAL A 37 1.18 -3.26 -2.87
CA VAL A 37 0.04 -3.50 -3.74
C VAL A 37 -1.18 -2.88 -3.07
N VAL A 38 -1.85 -1.99 -3.78
CA VAL A 38 -3.00 -1.25 -3.25
C VAL A 38 -4.24 -1.58 -4.07
N GLU A 39 -5.33 -1.89 -3.39
CA GLU A 39 -6.58 -2.27 -4.02
C GLU A 39 -7.05 -1.20 -5.01
N GLY A 40 -7.36 -1.62 -6.24
CA GLY A 40 -7.83 -0.75 -7.30
C GLY A 40 -6.80 0.20 -7.88
N ILE A 41 -5.54 0.11 -7.46
CA ILE A 41 -4.47 1.02 -7.89
C ILE A 41 -3.48 0.26 -8.78
N ASN A 42 -2.97 0.95 -9.79
CA ASN A 42 -1.99 0.40 -10.72
C ASN A 42 -2.48 -0.90 -11.37
N MET A 43 -3.72 -0.87 -11.82
CA MET A 43 -4.33 -2.02 -12.47
C MET A 43 -3.64 -2.33 -13.79
N ILE A 44 -3.29 -3.58 -13.99
CA ILE A 44 -2.71 -4.07 -15.23
C ILE A 44 -3.57 -5.19 -15.79
N THR A 45 -3.54 -5.33 -17.11
CA THR A 45 -4.22 -6.42 -17.80
C THR A 45 -3.21 -7.50 -18.09
N LYS A 46 -3.52 -8.72 -17.66
CA LYS A 46 -2.66 -9.87 -17.86
C LYS A 46 -3.37 -10.93 -18.69
N HIS A 47 -2.65 -11.49 -19.67
CA HIS A 47 -3.14 -12.66 -20.39
C HIS A 47 -2.66 -13.91 -19.67
N GLU A 48 -3.60 -14.71 -19.21
CA GLU A 48 -3.28 -15.93 -18.51
C GLU A 48 -3.46 -17.15 -19.44
N LYS A 49 -2.51 -18.07 -19.40
CA LYS A 49 -2.60 -19.31 -20.15
C LYS A 49 -3.55 -20.28 -19.44
N PRO A 50 -4.30 -21.11 -20.19
CA PRO A 50 -5.08 -22.16 -19.56
C PRO A 50 -4.21 -23.08 -18.72
N SER A 51 -4.74 -23.47 -17.58
CA SER A 51 -4.03 -24.34 -16.64
C SER A 51 -5.04 -25.22 -15.92
N ALA A 52 -4.55 -26.15 -15.10
CA ALA A 52 -5.41 -27.00 -14.30
C ALA A 52 -6.31 -26.18 -13.37
N ALA A 53 -5.82 -25.05 -12.87
CA ALA A 53 -6.58 -24.16 -11.98
C ALA A 53 -7.45 -23.17 -12.75
N ASN A 54 -7.10 -22.84 -14.00
CA ASN A 54 -7.82 -21.90 -14.83
C ASN A 54 -7.86 -22.42 -16.27
N GLN A 55 -8.81 -23.29 -16.53
CA GLN A 55 -8.88 -24.00 -17.81
C GLN A 55 -9.26 -23.09 -18.98
N ASN A 56 -9.90 -22.01 -18.72
CA ASN A 56 -10.33 -21.10 -19.77
C ASN A 56 -9.27 -20.09 -20.16
N GLY A 57 -8.25 -19.91 -19.29
CA GLY A 57 -7.27 -18.86 -19.52
C GLY A 57 -7.95 -17.49 -19.57
N GLY A 58 -7.36 -16.57 -20.29
CA GLY A 58 -8.00 -15.31 -20.61
C GLY A 58 -7.29 -14.07 -20.09
N ILE A 59 -8.04 -12.97 -20.08
CA ILE A 59 -7.54 -11.66 -19.68
C ILE A 59 -7.99 -11.38 -18.25
N VAL A 60 -7.03 -11.10 -17.38
CA VAL A 60 -7.29 -10.83 -15.97
C VAL A 60 -6.72 -9.47 -15.63
N GLN A 61 -7.49 -8.67 -14.88
CA GLN A 61 -7.00 -7.40 -14.33
C GLN A 61 -6.53 -7.64 -12.91
N LYS A 62 -5.31 -7.21 -12.62
CA LYS A 62 -4.72 -7.34 -11.29
C LYS A 62 -4.01 -6.06 -10.92
N GLU A 63 -3.96 -5.80 -9.62
CA GLU A 63 -3.16 -4.71 -9.09
C GLU A 63 -1.69 -5.08 -9.17
N ALA A 64 -0.88 -4.20 -9.74
CA ALA A 64 0.57 -4.36 -9.73
C ALA A 64 1.17 -3.57 -8.57
N ALA A 65 2.34 -4.02 -8.11
CA ALA A 65 3.04 -3.33 -7.04
C ALA A 65 3.53 -1.95 -7.49
N ILE A 66 3.46 -0.98 -6.60
CA ILE A 66 4.01 0.35 -6.83
C ILE A 66 5.02 0.67 -5.73
N ASP A 67 5.92 1.61 -6.02
CA ASP A 67 6.92 2.02 -5.04
C ASP A 67 6.24 2.65 -3.83
N ALA A 68 6.65 2.24 -2.64
CA ALA A 68 6.06 2.75 -1.40
C ALA A 68 6.22 4.25 -1.24
N SER A 69 7.23 4.86 -1.88
CA SER A 69 7.40 6.30 -1.85
C SER A 69 6.32 7.05 -2.63
N ASN A 70 5.55 6.35 -3.46
CA ASN A 70 4.48 6.95 -4.25
C ASN A 70 3.13 6.97 -3.54
N VAL A 71 3.08 6.53 -2.29
CA VAL A 71 1.84 6.54 -1.50
C VAL A 71 2.09 7.18 -0.14
N MET A 72 1.01 7.72 0.44
CA MET A 72 1.02 8.26 1.79
C MET A 72 -0.12 7.66 2.59
N TYR A 73 0.12 7.43 3.87
CA TYR A 73 -0.91 6.95 4.79
C TYR A 73 -2.03 7.98 4.90
N VAL A 74 -3.27 7.53 4.87
CA VAL A 74 -4.43 8.40 5.07
C VAL A 74 -4.92 8.24 6.50
N HIS A 75 -4.93 9.34 7.23
CA HIS A 75 -5.40 9.40 8.60
C HIS A 75 -6.54 10.41 8.69
N LYS A 76 -7.72 9.95 9.10
CA LYS A 76 -8.93 10.77 9.20
C LYS A 76 -9.23 11.52 7.90
N GLY A 77 -9.06 10.83 6.77
CA GLY A 77 -9.35 11.37 5.46
C GLY A 77 -8.28 12.27 4.87
N LYS A 78 -7.15 12.44 5.53
CA LYS A 78 -6.06 13.30 5.05
C LYS A 78 -4.76 12.51 4.92
N PRO A 79 -4.00 12.71 3.83
CA PRO A 79 -2.71 12.08 3.71
C PRO A 79 -1.72 12.67 4.72
N THR A 80 -0.93 11.81 5.32
CA THR A 80 0.07 12.21 6.31
C THR A 80 1.28 11.33 6.21
N ARG A 81 2.40 11.84 6.67
CA ARG A 81 3.60 11.03 6.83
C ARG A 81 3.52 10.28 8.15
N ILE A 82 4.19 9.13 8.18
CA ILE A 82 4.24 8.28 9.35
C ILE A 82 5.59 8.44 10.02
N GLY A 83 5.59 8.59 11.34
CA GLY A 83 6.78 8.51 12.15
C GLY A 83 6.67 7.36 13.12
N PHE A 84 7.76 7.09 13.82
CA PHE A 84 7.81 6.08 14.87
C PHE A 84 8.13 6.72 16.21
N LYS A 85 7.50 6.21 17.26
CA LYS A 85 7.85 6.58 18.64
C LYS A 85 7.64 5.38 19.54
N PHE A 86 8.14 5.48 20.77
CA PHE A 86 8.00 4.41 21.74
C PHE A 86 6.93 4.77 22.76
N GLU A 87 6.02 3.82 22.97
CA GLU A 87 4.99 3.89 24.00
C GLU A 87 5.05 2.60 24.81
N ASN A 88 5.24 2.71 26.12
CA ASN A 88 5.32 1.54 27.00
C ASN A 88 6.32 0.50 26.49
N ASP A 89 7.50 0.96 26.07
CA ASP A 89 8.58 0.14 25.52
C ASP A 89 8.27 -0.53 24.18
N LYS A 90 7.19 -0.13 23.52
CA LYS A 90 6.85 -0.63 22.19
C LYS A 90 6.99 0.46 21.14
N LYS A 91 7.54 0.09 19.99
CA LYS A 91 7.64 0.98 18.85
C LYS A 91 6.29 1.04 18.16
N VAL A 92 5.72 2.22 18.06
CA VAL A 92 4.42 2.43 17.41
C VAL A 92 4.54 3.45 16.31
N ARG A 93 3.61 3.39 15.36
CA ARG A 93 3.53 4.38 14.29
C ARG A 93 2.62 5.52 14.73
N PHE A 94 2.93 6.72 14.28
CA PHE A 94 2.05 7.86 14.53
C PHE A 94 1.94 8.74 13.28
N ALA A 95 0.81 9.43 13.16
CA ALA A 95 0.58 10.37 12.07
C ALA A 95 1.27 11.69 12.41
N LYS A 96 2.26 12.09 11.59
CA LYS A 96 3.04 13.29 11.88
C LYS A 96 2.21 14.56 11.82
N SER A 97 1.14 14.58 11.02
CA SER A 97 0.30 15.77 10.89
C SER A 97 -0.51 16.07 12.15
N THR A 98 -0.89 15.06 12.92
CA THR A 98 -1.74 15.21 14.10
C THR A 98 -1.07 14.75 15.39
N GLY A 99 -0.04 13.93 15.30
CA GLY A 99 0.59 13.31 16.45
C GLY A 99 -0.14 12.08 16.97
N ASP A 100 -1.23 11.68 16.32
CA ASP A 100 -2.03 10.54 16.77
C ASP A 100 -1.32 9.22 16.53
N ILE A 101 -1.45 8.31 17.49
CA ILE A 101 -0.92 6.96 17.34
C ILE A 101 -1.81 6.19 16.38
N ILE A 102 -1.20 5.50 15.41
CA ILE A 102 -1.92 4.71 14.42
C ILE A 102 -2.09 3.27 14.89
N ASP A 103 -1.08 2.69 15.51
CA ASP A 103 -1.09 1.31 16.00
C ASP A 103 -0.41 1.12 17.34
#